data_a0a93df788eb489dfd40f2785ac0484a
#
_entry.id   a0a93df788eb489dfd40f2785ac0484a
#
_cell.length_a   1.000
_cell.length_b   1.000
_cell.length_c   1.000
_cell.angle_alpha   90.00
_cell.angle_beta   90.00
_cell.angle_gamma   90.00
#
_symmetry.space_group_name_H-M   'P 1'
#
loop_
_entity.id
_entity.type
_entity.pdbx_description
1 polymer ?
#
loop_
_entity_poly.entity_id
_entity_poly.type
_entity_poly.pdbx_seq_one_letter_code
_entity_poly.pdbx_strand_id
1 'polypeptide(L)'
;LPVHGRVVTIEAKATGRRKAAMGDIKDKLPDQKELERELNEYLSKKYGDRIKLGVSMLVPKAALDEGDGASQDKPKGVSRIQFNMKPEELEAFLDEFVVKQKKAKEVLATKICTHFNRIRYMEENKLQDRFDGVGHIKNNILMIGPTGVGKTYIIKLIAKKLGVPFVKGDATKFSETGYVGGDVEDLVRDLVHEADGDIQLAQYGIIYIDEIDKIASSGHLIGPDVSRAGVQRALLKPMEETDVDLRVPHDPISIMEAIEQYRKTGKRERKKVNTKNILFIVSGAFYGLEDIIKRRLNSQGIGFTADIRSKDDRFEYLQHVKAEDLIEYGFESEFVGRLPVIVVFDKLDVDDLYQILRNPNSPIIQGKKRDFKAYGIDLRFSDGALRKLAERAHLERTGARGLVSSVEKVLLGFEKKLPSTTVSFLAVTEELVDDPEGTLQRLLEDPDNPYWKEQFQRCLQEEREIVTEMVRARAQDYTRRLGETFSERRIACLAEYVIRGGADIPKAFEELTKLQRIIRFHERRFYEKYDLRVTFDEGAVDRIAEKAFLEEVPPRRFLEELLDNCEPGLRLIHDKTGQDEFILTAQAVDSPEEFLSRMIKEYYARF
;
A
#
# COMPACT_ATOMS: atom_id res chain seq x y z
N LEU A 1 -6.35 34.30 55.01
CA LEU A 1 -7.74 34.13 55.46
C LEU A 1 -8.33 32.86 54.84
N PRO A 2 -8.93 31.94 55.65
CA PRO A 2 -9.35 30.62 55.19
C PRO A 2 -10.83 30.57 54.86
N VAL A 3 -11.22 29.66 53.94
CA VAL A 3 -12.62 29.27 53.81
C VAL A 3 -12.72 27.73 53.85
N HIS A 4 -13.53 27.30 54.82
CA HIS A 4 -13.87 25.93 55.13
C HIS A 4 -14.69 25.25 54.04
N GLY A 5 -14.39 23.99 53.76
CA GLY A 5 -15.25 23.06 53.02
C GLY A 5 -15.39 21.76 53.82
N ARG A 6 -16.60 21.46 54.22
CA ARG A 6 -17.00 20.30 55.04
C ARG A 6 -16.86 18.99 54.28
N VAL A 7 -16.18 18.05 54.93
CA VAL A 7 -16.22 16.62 54.63
C VAL A 7 -17.51 16.04 55.26
N VAL A 8 -18.31 15.33 54.49
CA VAL A 8 -19.43 14.53 55.03
C VAL A 8 -19.06 13.06 54.86
N THR A 9 -18.74 12.45 56.01
CA THR A 9 -18.55 11.01 56.16
C THR A 9 -19.91 10.37 56.38
N ILE A 10 -20.30 9.36 55.59
CA ILE A 10 -21.45 8.53 55.92
C ILE A 10 -20.96 7.14 56.30
N GLU A 11 -21.13 6.83 57.59
CA GLU A 11 -20.92 5.52 58.19
C GLU A 11 -22.02 4.54 57.75
N ALA A 12 -21.61 3.33 57.40
CA ALA A 12 -22.49 2.19 57.19
C ALA A 12 -22.74 1.47 58.51
N LYS A 13 -24.00 1.37 58.92
CA LYS A 13 -24.46 0.46 59.98
C LYS A 13 -25.05 -0.81 59.35
N ALA A 14 -24.46 -1.94 59.70
CA ALA A 14 -24.99 -3.27 59.45
C ALA A 14 -25.96 -3.70 60.56
N THR A 15 -27.11 -4.27 60.19
CA THR A 15 -27.91 -5.25 60.93
C THR A 15 -28.94 -5.85 59.97
N GLY A 16 -28.96 -7.07 59.63
CA GLY A 16 -29.28 -8.25 60.36
C GLY A 16 -30.65 -8.83 59.96
N ARG A 17 -30.64 -10.02 59.31
CA ARG A 17 -31.71 -11.04 59.22
C ARG A 17 -33.04 -10.74 58.47
N ARG A 18 -33.32 -11.45 57.36
CA ARG A 18 -34.20 -12.66 57.34
C ARG A 18 -34.38 -13.21 55.92
N LYS A 19 -34.32 -14.54 55.82
CA LYS A 19 -34.82 -15.32 54.67
C LYS A 19 -36.34 -15.15 54.54
N ALA A 20 -36.87 -14.94 53.32
CA ALA A 20 -38.05 -15.59 52.81
C ALA A 20 -38.42 -15.07 51.38
N ALA A 21 -38.90 -16.00 50.55
CA ALA A 21 -39.70 -15.85 49.39
C ALA A 21 -39.03 -15.39 48.07
N MET A 22 -38.78 -16.41 47.26
CA MET A 22 -38.79 -16.34 45.79
C MET A 22 -40.18 -15.88 45.33
N GLY A 23 -40.24 -14.72 44.71
CA GLY A 23 -41.44 -14.18 44.08
C GLY A 23 -41.01 -13.33 42.89
N ASP A 24 -41.62 -13.61 41.74
CA ASP A 24 -41.45 -12.97 40.45
C ASP A 24 -41.32 -11.43 40.53
N ILE A 25 -40.15 -10.94 40.13
CA ILE A 25 -40.00 -9.56 39.72
C ILE A 25 -39.66 -9.55 38.23
N LYS A 26 -40.70 -9.58 37.40
CA LYS A 26 -40.66 -9.03 36.03
C LYS A 26 -40.68 -7.50 36.17
N ASP A 27 -39.54 -6.90 36.49
CA ASP A 27 -39.38 -5.46 36.39
C ASP A 27 -39.34 -5.10 34.90
N LYS A 28 -40.37 -4.34 34.52
CA LYS A 28 -40.49 -3.72 33.20
C LYS A 28 -39.30 -2.84 32.93
N LEU A 29 -38.44 -3.24 31.99
CA LEU A 29 -37.53 -2.33 31.38
C LEU A 29 -38.32 -1.20 30.71
N PRO A 30 -37.87 0.07 30.83
CA PRO A 30 -38.51 1.18 30.14
C PRO A 30 -38.56 0.92 28.64
N ASP A 31 -39.68 1.30 28.02
CA ASP A 31 -39.92 1.15 26.59
C ASP A 31 -38.87 1.94 25.81
N GLN A 32 -38.47 1.44 24.64
CA GLN A 32 -37.44 2.04 23.79
C GLN A 32 -37.63 3.55 23.58
N LYS A 33 -38.90 3.99 23.52
CA LYS A 33 -39.27 5.41 23.41
C LYS A 33 -39.04 6.22 24.70
N GLU A 34 -39.09 5.59 25.85
CA GLU A 34 -38.82 6.23 27.15
C GLU A 34 -37.29 6.44 27.32
N LEU A 35 -36.49 5.46 26.94
CA LEU A 35 -35.04 5.54 26.93
C LEU A 35 -34.50 6.57 25.92
N GLU A 36 -35.10 6.65 24.72
CA GLU A 36 -34.81 7.67 23.71
C GLU A 36 -35.12 9.08 24.22
N ARG A 37 -36.18 9.21 24.99
CA ARG A 37 -36.59 10.49 25.58
C ARG A 37 -35.63 10.96 26.68
N GLU A 38 -35.24 10.06 27.58
CA GLU A 38 -34.25 10.34 28.63
C GLU A 38 -32.86 10.66 28.05
N LEU A 39 -32.44 9.94 27.00
CA LEU A 39 -31.17 10.19 26.32
C LEU A 39 -31.16 11.55 25.58
N ASN A 40 -32.25 11.88 24.90
CA ASN A 40 -32.40 13.18 24.25
C ASN A 40 -32.48 14.34 25.26
N GLU A 41 -33.15 14.15 26.42
CA GLU A 41 -33.16 15.15 27.50
C GLU A 41 -31.76 15.31 28.14
N TYR A 42 -31.03 14.24 28.31
CA TYR A 42 -29.65 14.29 28.85
C TYR A 42 -28.69 15.00 27.88
N LEU A 43 -28.77 14.69 26.58
CA LEU A 43 -27.96 15.31 25.55
C LEU A 43 -28.30 16.79 25.34
N SER A 44 -29.56 17.16 25.39
CA SER A 44 -29.97 18.57 25.28
C SER A 44 -29.54 19.39 26.48
N LYS A 45 -29.54 18.82 27.68
CA LYS A 45 -29.03 19.47 28.90
C LYS A 45 -27.51 19.66 28.91
N LYS A 46 -26.75 18.77 28.28
CA LYS A 46 -25.29 18.78 28.35
C LYS A 46 -24.61 19.47 27.14
N TYR A 47 -25.27 19.48 25.97
CA TYR A 47 -24.67 19.96 24.71
C TYR A 47 -25.55 20.95 23.93
N GLY A 48 -26.70 21.39 24.50
CA GLY A 48 -27.59 22.33 23.84
C GLY A 48 -28.34 21.72 22.64
N ASP A 49 -29.40 22.39 22.18
CA ASP A 49 -30.39 21.94 21.18
C ASP A 49 -29.85 21.64 19.75
N ARG A 50 -28.55 21.49 19.60
CA ARG A 50 -27.88 21.29 18.29
C ARG A 50 -27.69 19.84 17.86
N ILE A 51 -27.99 18.86 18.71
CA ILE A 51 -27.82 17.44 18.39
C ILE A 51 -29.14 16.72 18.59
N LYS A 52 -29.86 16.46 17.49
CA LYS A 52 -31.02 15.54 17.46
C LYS A 52 -30.59 14.25 16.75
N LEU A 53 -30.63 13.13 17.46
CA LEU A 53 -30.44 11.81 16.86
C LEU A 53 -31.70 11.45 16.05
N GLY A 54 -31.58 11.45 14.73
CA GLY A 54 -32.61 10.97 13.83
C GLY A 54 -32.64 9.44 13.78
N VAL A 55 -33.78 8.86 14.13
CA VAL A 55 -34.04 7.41 14.23
C VAL A 55 -33.94 6.64 12.90
N SER A 56 -33.53 7.24 11.80
CA SER A 56 -33.51 6.59 10.49
C SER A 56 -32.27 5.71 10.19
N MET A 57 -31.38 5.49 11.16
CA MET A 57 -30.16 4.67 10.94
C MET A 57 -30.15 3.29 11.62
N LEU A 58 -31.22 2.83 12.27
CA LEU A 58 -31.24 1.60 13.06
C LEU A 58 -32.28 0.55 12.62
N VAL A 59 -32.65 0.50 11.35
CA VAL A 59 -33.46 -0.62 10.86
C VAL A 59 -32.62 -1.40 9.83
N PRO A 60 -32.20 -2.64 10.11
CA PRO A 60 -31.70 -3.52 9.08
C PRO A 60 -32.85 -3.88 8.14
N LYS A 61 -32.81 -3.46 6.89
CA LYS A 61 -33.65 -4.01 5.82
C LYS A 61 -33.29 -5.47 5.62
N ALA A 62 -34.00 -6.36 6.26
CA ALA A 62 -34.00 -7.77 5.93
C ALA A 62 -35.07 -8.02 4.86
N ALA A 63 -34.63 -8.66 3.79
CA ALA A 63 -35.38 -9.46 2.82
C ALA A 63 -36.46 -8.73 1.98
N LEU A 64 -36.11 -8.56 0.72
CA LEU A 64 -36.84 -8.97 -0.49
C LEU A 64 -36.17 -8.28 -1.69
N ASP A 65 -35.33 -9.00 -2.38
CA ASP A 65 -35.29 -9.02 -3.84
C ASP A 65 -34.33 -10.13 -4.30
N GLU A 66 -34.91 -11.18 -4.81
CA GLU A 66 -34.26 -12.14 -5.68
C GLU A 66 -34.02 -11.43 -7.02
N GLY A 67 -32.76 -11.26 -7.38
CA GLY A 67 -32.35 -10.68 -8.65
C GLY A 67 -30.89 -10.97 -8.91
N ASP A 68 -30.62 -11.88 -9.83
CA ASP A 68 -29.32 -12.28 -10.34
C ASP A 68 -28.35 -11.11 -10.55
N GLY A 69 -27.29 -11.08 -9.77
CA GLY A 69 -26.11 -10.25 -9.96
C GLY A 69 -24.94 -10.97 -9.35
N ALA A 70 -24.16 -11.68 -10.17
CA ALA A 70 -22.94 -12.35 -9.76
C ALA A 70 -21.99 -11.36 -9.05
N SER A 71 -22.13 -11.28 -7.73
CA SER A 71 -21.14 -10.65 -6.87
C SER A 71 -19.87 -11.51 -6.94
N GLN A 72 -18.82 -10.94 -7.52
CA GLN A 72 -17.46 -11.47 -7.40
C GLN A 72 -17.17 -11.60 -5.91
N ASP A 73 -17.18 -12.83 -5.40
CA ASP A 73 -16.69 -13.16 -4.07
C ASP A 73 -15.21 -12.74 -3.99
N LYS A 74 -14.95 -11.58 -3.40
CA LYS A 74 -13.60 -11.23 -2.99
C LYS A 74 -13.20 -12.27 -1.95
N PRO A 75 -12.05 -12.93 -2.09
CA PRO A 75 -11.60 -13.90 -1.10
C PRO A 75 -11.56 -13.22 0.28
N LYS A 76 -12.24 -13.81 1.26
CA LYS A 76 -12.33 -13.32 2.63
C LYS A 76 -11.16 -13.85 3.45
N GLY A 77 -10.55 -13.02 4.31
CA GLY A 77 -9.59 -13.41 5.32
C GLY A 77 -8.19 -13.75 4.81
N VAL A 78 -7.55 -14.68 5.49
CA VAL A 78 -6.14 -15.10 5.31
C VAL A 78 -5.81 -15.55 3.89
N SER A 79 -6.78 -16.00 3.10
CA SER A 79 -6.58 -16.39 1.70
C SER A 79 -6.13 -15.23 0.77
N ARG A 80 -6.19 -13.98 1.22
CA ARG A 80 -5.69 -12.80 0.47
C ARG A 80 -4.17 -12.64 0.58
N ILE A 81 -3.54 -13.25 1.57
CA ILE A 81 -2.13 -13.04 1.86
C ILE A 81 -1.26 -13.92 0.97
N GLN A 82 -0.25 -13.32 0.33
CA GLN A 82 0.71 -14.04 -0.51
C GLN A 82 1.88 -14.57 0.33
N PHE A 83 1.65 -15.65 1.08
CA PHE A 83 2.68 -16.25 1.94
C PHE A 83 3.84 -16.95 1.21
N ASN A 84 3.73 -17.22 -0.08
CA ASN A 84 4.71 -17.98 -0.87
C ASN A 84 5.66 -17.10 -1.69
N MET A 85 5.67 -15.79 -1.44
CA MET A 85 6.57 -14.87 -2.11
C MET A 85 8.02 -15.10 -1.69
N LYS A 86 8.93 -15.15 -2.68
CA LYS A 86 10.36 -15.29 -2.44
C LYS A 86 11.02 -13.92 -2.21
N PRO A 87 12.12 -13.86 -1.42
CA PRO A 87 12.84 -12.61 -1.18
C PRO A 87 13.27 -11.89 -2.46
N GLU A 88 13.84 -12.61 -3.43
CA GLU A 88 14.26 -12.05 -4.72
C GLU A 88 13.10 -11.46 -5.54
N GLU A 89 11.91 -12.05 -5.45
CA GLU A 89 10.70 -11.54 -6.12
C GLU A 89 10.22 -10.23 -5.48
N LEU A 90 10.28 -10.15 -4.16
CA LEU A 90 9.91 -8.94 -3.44
C LEU A 90 10.95 -7.84 -3.65
N GLU A 91 12.26 -8.17 -3.66
CA GLU A 91 13.34 -7.22 -3.95
C GLU A 91 13.19 -6.65 -5.36
N ALA A 92 13.00 -7.49 -6.37
CA ALA A 92 12.77 -7.06 -7.75
C ALA A 92 11.53 -6.17 -7.89
N PHE A 93 10.45 -6.47 -7.16
CA PHE A 93 9.28 -5.59 -7.09
C PHE A 93 9.63 -4.23 -6.48
N LEU A 94 10.42 -4.20 -5.40
CA LEU A 94 10.83 -2.95 -4.76
C LEU A 94 11.75 -2.11 -5.66
N ASP A 95 12.59 -2.75 -6.48
CA ASP A 95 13.47 -2.07 -7.43
C ASP A 95 12.71 -1.25 -8.48
N GLU A 96 11.47 -1.62 -8.80
CA GLU A 96 10.62 -0.88 -9.73
C GLU A 96 10.11 0.45 -9.18
N PHE A 97 9.97 0.56 -7.85
CA PHE A 97 9.36 1.71 -7.18
C PHE A 97 10.34 2.54 -6.36
N VAL A 98 11.41 1.92 -5.86
CA VAL A 98 12.33 2.53 -4.89
C VAL A 98 13.72 2.63 -5.50
N VAL A 99 14.15 3.85 -5.72
CA VAL A 99 15.50 4.16 -6.22
C VAL A 99 16.52 3.98 -5.11
N LYS A 100 17.73 3.50 -5.45
CA LYS A 100 18.83 3.25 -4.50
C LYS A 100 18.46 2.21 -3.42
N GLN A 101 18.93 2.34 -2.21
CA GLN A 101 18.58 1.56 -1.01
C GLN A 101 18.77 0.03 -1.16
N LYS A 102 19.76 -0.42 -1.94
CA LYS A 102 19.93 -1.84 -2.29
C LYS A 102 20.01 -2.75 -1.06
N LYS A 103 20.89 -2.43 -0.10
CA LYS A 103 21.04 -3.23 1.14
C LYS A 103 19.76 -3.25 1.97
N ALA A 104 19.06 -2.09 2.05
CA ALA A 104 17.81 -2.02 2.79
C ALA A 104 16.72 -2.88 2.14
N LYS A 105 16.57 -2.85 0.82
CA LYS A 105 15.63 -3.70 0.06
C LYS A 105 15.91 -5.19 0.27
N GLU A 106 17.16 -5.59 0.14
CA GLU A 106 17.62 -6.98 0.35
C GLU A 106 17.25 -7.49 1.76
N VAL A 107 17.62 -6.73 2.81
CA VAL A 107 17.34 -7.13 4.20
C VAL A 107 15.84 -7.16 4.48
N LEU A 108 15.09 -6.12 4.07
CA LEU A 108 13.66 -6.04 4.26
C LEU A 108 12.92 -7.18 3.54
N ALA A 109 13.23 -7.39 2.26
CA ALA A 109 12.64 -8.47 1.47
C ALA A 109 12.90 -9.83 2.11
N THR A 110 14.15 -10.11 2.50
CA THR A 110 14.54 -11.37 3.13
C THR A 110 13.82 -11.59 4.46
N LYS A 111 13.85 -10.60 5.36
CA LYS A 111 13.31 -10.78 6.73
C LYS A 111 11.79 -10.82 6.76
N ILE A 112 11.14 -10.02 5.94
CA ILE A 112 9.66 -10.01 5.85
C ILE A 112 9.15 -11.27 5.17
N CYS A 113 9.73 -11.69 4.04
CA CYS A 113 9.36 -12.98 3.41
C CYS A 113 9.60 -14.17 4.35
N THR A 114 10.74 -14.18 5.08
CA THR A 114 11.02 -15.24 6.06
C THR A 114 9.99 -15.25 7.19
N HIS A 115 9.56 -14.07 7.67
CA HIS A 115 8.52 -13.96 8.71
C HIS A 115 7.21 -14.62 8.25
N PHE A 116 6.67 -14.24 7.10
CA PHE A 116 5.40 -14.76 6.58
C PHE A 116 5.48 -16.23 6.12
N ASN A 117 6.57 -16.64 5.47
CA ASN A 117 6.76 -18.04 5.09
C ASN A 117 6.87 -18.97 6.31
N ARG A 118 7.49 -18.50 7.41
CA ARG A 118 7.55 -19.25 8.67
C ARG A 118 6.15 -19.44 9.28
N ILE A 119 5.34 -18.40 9.30
CA ILE A 119 3.95 -18.47 9.79
C ILE A 119 3.17 -19.51 8.98
N ARG A 120 3.22 -19.42 7.65
CA ARG A 120 2.56 -20.40 6.77
C ARG A 120 3.01 -21.82 7.07
N TYR A 121 4.32 -22.06 7.19
CA TYR A 121 4.86 -23.39 7.46
C TYR A 121 4.35 -23.96 8.79
N MET A 122 4.24 -23.13 9.83
CA MET A 122 3.70 -23.53 11.12
C MET A 122 2.21 -23.89 11.05
N GLU A 123 1.42 -23.13 10.29
CA GLU A 123 0.00 -23.38 10.11
C GLU A 123 -0.27 -24.64 9.30
N GLU A 124 0.40 -24.82 8.14
CA GLU A 124 0.26 -25.99 7.27
C GLU A 124 0.60 -27.30 7.98
N ASN A 125 1.62 -27.26 8.83
CA ASN A 125 2.09 -28.46 9.55
C ASN A 125 1.46 -28.67 10.93
N LYS A 126 0.51 -27.81 11.34
CA LYS A 126 -0.12 -27.83 12.68
C LYS A 126 0.90 -27.92 13.83
N LEU A 127 2.05 -27.29 13.64
CA LEU A 127 3.15 -27.30 14.61
C LEU A 127 2.92 -26.37 15.80
N GLN A 128 1.86 -25.57 15.77
CA GLN A 128 1.51 -24.64 16.85
C GLN A 128 1.33 -25.35 18.21
N ASP A 129 0.81 -26.59 18.20
CA ASP A 129 0.57 -27.37 19.42
C ASP A 129 1.82 -28.09 19.96
N ARG A 130 2.89 -28.24 19.16
CA ARG A 130 4.07 -29.04 19.57
C ARG A 130 5.23 -28.23 20.14
N PHE A 131 5.34 -26.94 19.79
CA PHE A 131 6.42 -26.05 20.24
C PHE A 131 5.83 -24.73 20.72
N ASP A 132 5.02 -24.78 21.77
CA ASP A 132 4.37 -23.62 22.37
C ASP A 132 5.42 -22.56 22.79
N GLY A 133 5.70 -21.62 21.88
CA GLY A 133 6.44 -20.40 22.18
C GLY A 133 7.94 -20.51 22.43
N VAL A 134 8.52 -21.70 22.61
CA VAL A 134 9.94 -21.83 22.95
C VAL A 134 10.82 -21.59 21.71
N GLY A 135 11.58 -20.47 21.73
CA GLY A 135 12.54 -20.13 20.66
C GLY A 135 12.00 -19.30 19.50
N HIS A 136 10.76 -18.81 19.59
CA HIS A 136 10.18 -17.95 18.56
C HIS A 136 10.68 -16.50 18.67
N ILE A 137 11.71 -16.14 17.92
CA ILE A 137 12.20 -14.76 17.84
C ILE A 137 11.42 -14.04 16.71
N LYS A 138 10.67 -12.99 17.05
CA LYS A 138 10.07 -12.09 16.08
C LYS A 138 11.16 -11.33 15.31
N ASN A 139 10.99 -11.16 14.00
CA ASN A 139 11.89 -10.37 13.17
C ASN A 139 11.51 -8.89 13.16
N ASN A 140 11.23 -8.29 14.34
CA ASN A 140 10.95 -6.86 14.39
C ASN A 140 12.15 -6.07 13.84
N ILE A 141 11.85 -4.98 13.14
CA ILE A 141 12.85 -4.27 12.32
C ILE A 141 12.99 -2.84 12.82
N LEU A 142 14.23 -2.40 12.99
CA LEU A 142 14.60 -1.02 13.21
C LEU A 142 15.15 -0.42 11.91
N MET A 143 14.54 0.66 11.42
CA MET A 143 14.95 1.37 10.23
C MET A 143 15.58 2.72 10.58
N ILE A 144 16.85 2.90 10.25
CA ILE A 144 17.64 4.09 10.54
C ILE A 144 17.96 4.82 9.24
N GLY A 145 17.80 6.13 9.22
CA GLY A 145 18.23 6.95 8.08
C GLY A 145 17.52 8.29 7.99
N PRO A 146 18.03 9.23 7.16
CA PRO A 146 17.51 10.58 7.08
C PRO A 146 16.02 10.64 6.72
N THR A 147 15.43 11.80 6.93
CA THR A 147 14.04 12.04 6.50
C THR A 147 13.97 12.07 4.97
N GLY A 148 12.84 11.61 4.41
CA GLY A 148 12.61 11.67 2.97
C GLY A 148 13.36 10.65 2.11
N VAL A 149 13.97 9.60 2.70
CA VAL A 149 14.65 8.52 1.94
C VAL A 149 13.74 7.34 1.57
N GLY A 150 12.45 7.43 1.88
CA GLY A 150 11.46 6.42 1.48
C GLY A 150 11.17 5.34 2.53
N LYS A 151 11.59 5.46 3.80
CA LYS A 151 11.34 4.45 4.87
C LYS A 151 9.88 4.00 4.95
N THR A 152 8.96 4.91 5.16
CA THR A 152 7.52 4.60 5.24
C THR A 152 6.97 4.07 3.90
N TYR A 153 7.45 4.61 2.79
CA TYR A 153 7.00 4.26 1.45
C TYR A 153 7.28 2.80 1.10
N ILE A 154 8.49 2.32 1.38
CA ILE A 154 8.89 0.93 1.09
C ILE A 154 8.03 -0.07 1.88
N ILE A 155 7.72 0.21 3.16
CA ILE A 155 6.89 -0.70 3.97
C ILE A 155 5.44 -0.71 3.49
N LYS A 156 4.89 0.45 3.08
CA LYS A 156 3.56 0.50 2.45
C LYS A 156 3.49 -0.33 1.17
N LEU A 157 4.52 -0.27 0.33
CA LEU A 157 4.60 -1.08 -0.89
C LEU A 157 4.64 -2.57 -0.56
N ILE A 158 5.44 -2.98 0.42
CA ILE A 158 5.56 -4.37 0.87
C ILE A 158 4.20 -4.87 1.40
N ALA A 159 3.57 -4.14 2.30
CA ALA A 159 2.28 -4.51 2.87
C ALA A 159 1.20 -4.66 1.79
N LYS A 160 1.14 -3.72 0.85
CA LYS A 160 0.22 -3.77 -0.30
C LYS A 160 0.50 -4.99 -1.20
N LYS A 161 1.78 -5.29 -1.47
CA LYS A 161 2.17 -6.43 -2.32
C LYS A 161 1.84 -7.77 -1.68
N LEU A 162 2.03 -7.87 -0.37
CA LEU A 162 1.72 -9.08 0.40
C LEU A 162 0.21 -9.24 0.68
N GLY A 163 -0.56 -8.16 0.59
CA GLY A 163 -2.00 -8.16 0.90
C GLY A 163 -2.30 -8.20 2.40
N VAL A 164 -1.36 -7.71 3.24
CA VAL A 164 -1.51 -7.65 4.71
C VAL A 164 -1.99 -6.29 5.18
N PRO A 165 -2.77 -6.20 6.27
CA PRO A 165 -3.16 -4.94 6.88
C PRO A 165 -1.93 -4.14 7.36
N PHE A 166 -1.99 -2.82 7.23
CA PHE A 166 -0.89 -1.92 7.55
C PHE A 166 -1.38 -0.71 8.33
N VAL A 167 -0.82 -0.51 9.53
CA VAL A 167 -1.08 0.67 10.36
C VAL A 167 0.20 1.44 10.58
N LYS A 168 0.10 2.79 10.51
CA LYS A 168 1.18 3.71 10.82
C LYS A 168 0.89 4.46 12.10
N GLY A 169 1.76 4.32 13.10
CA GLY A 169 1.83 5.12 14.31
C GLY A 169 2.98 6.13 14.29
N ASP A 170 2.93 7.06 15.25
CA ASP A 170 3.98 8.03 15.53
C ASP A 170 4.33 7.91 17.00
N ALA A 171 5.60 7.58 17.29
CA ALA A 171 6.08 7.31 18.65
C ALA A 171 5.85 8.49 19.61
N THR A 172 5.82 9.72 19.11
CA THR A 172 5.64 10.95 19.90
C THR A 172 4.21 11.14 20.41
N LYS A 173 3.24 10.41 19.86
CA LYS A 173 1.82 10.50 20.24
C LYS A 173 1.43 9.59 21.39
N PHE A 174 2.31 8.66 21.78
CA PHE A 174 2.03 7.70 22.86
C PHE A 174 2.48 8.20 24.22
N SER A 175 1.77 7.78 25.25
CA SER A 175 2.13 7.99 26.65
C SER A 175 2.09 6.68 27.42
N GLU A 176 2.85 6.58 28.53
CA GLU A 176 2.93 5.38 29.36
C GLU A 176 1.56 4.95 29.92
N THR A 177 0.69 5.90 30.23
CA THR A 177 -0.59 5.66 30.92
C THR A 177 -1.83 5.81 30.02
N GLY A 178 -1.66 6.21 28.74
CA GLY A 178 -2.81 6.50 27.85
C GLY A 178 -3.70 7.68 28.29
N TYR A 179 -3.39 8.35 29.42
CA TYR A 179 -4.23 9.40 29.99
C TYR A 179 -4.05 10.77 29.30
N VAL A 180 -2.84 11.03 28.76
CA VAL A 180 -2.49 12.25 28.01
C VAL A 180 -1.77 11.84 26.71
N GLY A 181 -2.41 11.04 25.86
CA GLY A 181 -1.84 10.50 24.62
C GLY A 181 -2.52 9.20 24.25
N GLY A 182 -2.25 8.69 23.06
CA GLY A 182 -2.76 7.39 22.61
C GLY A 182 -2.14 6.24 23.39
N ASP A 183 -2.90 5.16 23.55
CA ASP A 183 -2.38 3.89 24.04
C ASP A 183 -1.67 3.16 22.90
N VAL A 184 -0.56 2.49 23.19
CA VAL A 184 0.13 1.64 22.20
C VAL A 184 -0.76 0.50 21.70
N GLU A 185 -1.68 0.00 22.53
CA GLU A 185 -2.65 -1.01 22.15
C GLU A 185 -3.64 -0.53 21.09
N ASP A 186 -3.86 0.79 20.97
CA ASP A 186 -4.72 1.36 19.92
C ASP A 186 -4.20 1.03 18.50
N LEU A 187 -2.87 0.89 18.32
CA LEU A 187 -2.29 0.44 17.05
C LEU A 187 -2.79 -0.95 16.64
N VAL A 188 -3.00 -1.85 17.59
CA VAL A 188 -3.53 -3.19 17.34
C VAL A 188 -5.03 -3.12 17.03
N ARG A 189 -5.77 -2.23 17.71
CA ARG A 189 -7.19 -1.97 17.44
C ARG A 189 -7.38 -1.37 16.05
N ASP A 190 -6.55 -0.38 15.67
CA ASP A 190 -6.51 0.22 14.34
C ASP A 190 -6.20 -0.82 13.25
N LEU A 191 -5.33 -1.79 13.55
CA LEU A 191 -4.99 -2.86 12.61
C LEU A 191 -6.19 -3.78 12.34
N VAL A 192 -7.04 -4.04 13.34
CA VAL A 192 -8.30 -4.77 13.16
C VAL A 192 -9.29 -3.96 12.33
N HIS A 193 -9.33 -2.65 12.54
CA HIS A 193 -10.18 -1.77 11.75
C HIS A 193 -9.74 -1.75 10.28
N GLU A 194 -8.44 -1.67 10.02
CA GLU A 194 -7.87 -1.74 8.66
C GLU A 194 -8.11 -3.12 7.99
N ALA A 195 -8.29 -4.16 8.79
CA ALA A 195 -8.66 -5.50 8.35
C ALA A 195 -10.19 -5.70 8.17
N ASP A 196 -10.99 -4.64 8.14
CA ASP A 196 -12.46 -4.70 8.07
C ASP A 196 -13.10 -5.55 9.21
N GLY A 197 -12.48 -5.57 10.39
CA GLY A 197 -12.93 -6.33 11.56
C GLY A 197 -12.54 -7.81 11.53
N ASP A 198 -11.78 -8.27 10.54
CA ASP A 198 -11.25 -9.63 10.49
C ASP A 198 -10.04 -9.78 11.42
N ILE A 199 -10.28 -10.36 12.59
CA ILE A 199 -9.26 -10.57 13.63
C ILE A 199 -8.14 -11.50 13.14
N GLN A 200 -8.48 -12.54 12.36
CA GLN A 200 -7.48 -13.48 11.84
C GLN A 200 -6.55 -12.77 10.86
N LEU A 201 -7.09 -11.97 9.96
CA LEU A 201 -6.29 -11.18 9.02
C LEU A 201 -5.44 -10.14 9.74
N ALA A 202 -5.98 -9.47 10.76
CA ALA A 202 -5.26 -8.48 11.56
C ALA A 202 -4.02 -9.06 12.25
N GLN A 203 -4.09 -10.31 12.73
CA GLN A 203 -2.95 -10.98 13.38
C GLN A 203 -1.72 -11.17 12.46
N TYR A 204 -1.89 -11.03 11.14
CA TYR A 204 -0.80 -11.08 10.16
C TYR A 204 -0.42 -9.70 9.63
N GLY A 205 -0.84 -8.64 10.29
CA GLY A 205 -0.59 -7.27 9.87
C GLY A 205 0.81 -6.77 10.18
N ILE A 206 1.09 -5.58 9.65
CA ILE A 206 2.33 -4.82 9.90
C ILE A 206 1.98 -3.54 10.65
N ILE A 207 2.59 -3.34 11.83
CA ILE A 207 2.54 -2.09 12.57
C ILE A 207 3.86 -1.36 12.36
N TYR A 208 3.77 -0.17 11.76
CA TYR A 208 4.91 0.69 11.49
C TYR A 208 4.86 1.91 12.42
N ILE A 209 5.92 2.13 13.20
CA ILE A 209 6.03 3.24 14.14
C ILE A 209 7.14 4.18 13.68
N ASP A 210 6.77 5.41 13.33
CA ASP A 210 7.70 6.45 12.90
C ASP A 210 8.22 7.27 14.09
N GLU A 211 9.33 7.98 13.89
CA GLU A 211 9.95 8.88 14.86
C GLU A 211 10.35 8.23 16.20
N ILE A 212 10.75 6.94 16.15
CA ILE A 212 11.13 6.19 17.35
C ILE A 212 12.33 6.82 18.10
N ASP A 213 13.23 7.49 17.37
CA ASP A 213 14.39 8.19 17.94
C ASP A 213 13.98 9.32 18.92
N LYS A 214 12.75 9.81 18.86
CA LYS A 214 12.23 10.86 19.74
C LYS A 214 11.89 10.38 21.15
N ILE A 215 11.70 9.06 21.32
CA ILE A 215 11.47 8.46 22.64
C ILE A 215 12.75 7.94 23.30
N ALA A 216 13.92 8.14 22.68
CA ALA A 216 15.20 7.90 23.35
C ALA A 216 15.41 8.90 24.48
N SER A 217 15.84 8.41 25.64
CA SER A 217 16.11 9.24 26.81
C SER A 217 17.40 10.03 26.59
N SER A 218 17.31 11.37 26.55
CA SER A 218 18.51 12.20 26.44
C SER A 218 19.23 12.26 27.79
N GLY A 219 20.43 11.72 27.85
CA GLY A 219 21.25 11.70 29.08
C GLY A 219 21.67 13.07 29.66
N HIS A 220 21.15 14.18 29.09
CA HIS A 220 21.47 15.56 29.50
C HIS A 220 20.33 16.28 30.24
N LEU A 221 19.18 15.62 30.48
CA LEU A 221 18.12 16.22 31.29
C LEU A 221 18.41 15.92 32.77
N ILE A 222 18.54 16.98 33.57
CA ILE A 222 18.66 16.91 35.04
C ILE A 222 17.29 16.49 35.59
N GLY A 223 17.08 15.18 35.73
CA GLY A 223 15.87 14.56 36.26
C GLY A 223 15.51 13.26 35.52
N PRO A 224 14.82 12.31 36.17
CA PRO A 224 14.38 11.09 35.50
C PRO A 224 13.35 11.43 34.44
N ASP A 225 13.67 11.19 33.16
CA ASP A 225 12.74 11.32 32.01
C ASP A 225 11.81 10.09 31.97
N VAL A 226 10.87 10.06 32.91
CA VAL A 226 9.97 8.91 33.15
C VAL A 226 9.02 8.71 31.97
N SER A 227 8.70 9.77 31.21
CA SER A 227 7.68 9.69 30.14
C SER A 227 8.17 8.96 28.89
N ARG A 228 9.41 9.16 28.45
CA ARG A 228 9.96 8.53 27.25
C ARG A 228 10.34 7.07 27.47
N ALA A 229 10.97 6.75 28.59
CA ALA A 229 11.23 5.38 29.01
C ALA A 229 9.93 4.58 29.21
N GLY A 230 8.86 5.22 29.69
CA GLY A 230 7.54 4.62 29.84
C GLY A 230 6.93 4.18 28.51
N VAL A 231 7.07 4.97 27.45
CA VAL A 231 6.61 4.60 26.11
C VAL A 231 7.41 3.41 25.54
N GLN A 232 8.74 3.37 25.77
CA GLN A 232 9.55 2.20 25.36
C GLN A 232 9.04 0.93 26.04
N ARG A 233 8.75 0.96 27.35
CA ARG A 233 8.20 -0.19 28.11
C ARG A 233 6.78 -0.57 27.67
N ALA A 234 5.94 0.41 27.36
CA ALA A 234 4.59 0.14 26.84
C ALA A 234 4.63 -0.60 25.50
N LEU A 235 5.61 -0.28 24.63
CA LEU A 235 5.82 -0.95 23.35
C LEU A 235 6.31 -2.40 23.49
N LEU A 236 7.05 -2.74 24.56
CA LEU A 236 7.59 -4.08 24.75
C LEU A 236 6.51 -5.16 24.72
N LYS A 237 5.38 -4.93 25.43
CA LYS A 237 4.29 -5.91 25.54
C LYS A 237 3.76 -6.36 24.18
N PRO A 238 3.26 -5.46 23.29
CA PRO A 238 2.73 -5.88 22.00
C PRO A 238 3.83 -6.35 21.02
N MET A 239 5.07 -5.88 21.20
CA MET A 239 6.21 -6.35 20.38
C MET A 239 6.61 -7.78 20.73
N GLU A 240 6.30 -8.28 21.90
CA GLU A 240 6.48 -9.68 22.28
C GLU A 240 5.29 -10.53 21.84
N GLU A 241 4.52 -11.02 22.75
CA GLU A 241 3.28 -11.73 22.53
C GLU A 241 2.28 -11.32 23.59
N THR A 242 1.19 -10.69 23.20
CA THR A 242 0.17 -10.20 24.13
C THR A 242 -1.21 -10.34 23.48
N ASP A 243 -2.19 -10.67 24.30
CA ASP A 243 -3.59 -10.62 23.94
C ASP A 243 -4.15 -9.22 24.20
N VAL A 244 -4.43 -8.46 23.15
CA VAL A 244 -5.02 -7.13 23.24
C VAL A 244 -6.54 -7.23 23.17
N ASP A 245 -7.24 -6.64 24.14
CA ASP A 245 -8.71 -6.55 24.13
C ASP A 245 -9.15 -5.45 23.14
N LEU A 246 -10.08 -5.79 22.27
CA LEU A 246 -10.62 -4.84 21.28
C LEU A 246 -11.54 -3.79 21.90
N ARG A 247 -11.96 -3.97 23.13
CA ARG A 247 -12.80 -3.01 23.84
C ARG A 247 -11.95 -1.90 24.44
N VAL A 248 -12.33 -0.68 24.15
CA VAL A 248 -11.73 0.48 24.83
C VAL A 248 -12.48 0.68 26.16
N PRO A 249 -11.80 0.61 27.32
CA PRO A 249 -12.46 0.58 28.64
C PRO A 249 -13.38 1.77 28.95
N HIS A 250 -13.25 2.88 28.25
CA HIS A 250 -13.97 4.14 28.52
C HIS A 250 -14.78 4.64 27.33
N ASP A 251 -14.95 3.83 26.27
CA ASP A 251 -15.76 4.21 25.11
C ASP A 251 -17.22 3.78 25.32
N PRO A 252 -18.18 4.73 25.38
CA PRO A 252 -19.60 4.44 25.54
C PRO A 252 -20.16 3.53 24.42
N ILE A 253 -19.63 3.64 23.20
CA ILE A 253 -20.08 2.84 22.05
C ILE A 253 -19.68 1.38 22.25
N SER A 254 -18.44 1.10 22.61
CA SER A 254 -17.96 -0.25 22.94
C SER A 254 -18.73 -0.89 24.08
N ILE A 255 -19.16 -0.11 25.06
CA ILE A 255 -20.00 -0.57 26.20
C ILE A 255 -21.41 -0.93 25.70
N MET A 256 -22.03 -0.11 24.85
CA MET A 256 -23.35 -0.38 24.28
C MET A 256 -23.35 -1.63 23.39
N GLU A 257 -22.37 -1.77 22.51
CA GLU A 257 -22.20 -2.96 21.68
C GLU A 257 -22.03 -4.23 22.53
N ALA A 258 -21.27 -4.15 23.62
CA ALA A 258 -21.08 -5.27 24.53
C ALA A 258 -22.38 -5.67 25.24
N ILE A 259 -23.22 -4.70 25.62
CA ILE A 259 -24.53 -4.94 26.24
C ILE A 259 -25.47 -5.56 25.21
N GLU A 260 -25.49 -5.06 23.97
CA GLU A 260 -26.32 -5.61 22.91
C GLU A 260 -25.92 -7.05 22.53
N GLN A 261 -24.61 -7.32 22.45
CA GLN A 261 -24.08 -8.64 22.18
C GLN A 261 -24.39 -9.64 23.32
N TYR A 262 -24.29 -9.17 24.59
CA TYR A 262 -24.70 -9.98 25.74
C TYR A 262 -26.20 -10.28 25.73
N ARG A 263 -27.04 -9.35 25.30
CA ARG A 263 -28.49 -9.56 25.12
C ARG A 263 -28.79 -10.61 24.03
N LYS A 264 -28.01 -10.62 22.93
CA LYS A 264 -28.22 -11.54 21.80
C LYS A 264 -27.68 -12.95 22.07
N THR A 265 -26.57 -13.06 22.75
CA THR A 265 -25.83 -14.35 22.87
C THR A 265 -25.83 -14.94 24.28
N GLY A 266 -26.18 -14.18 25.29
CA GLY A 266 -26.09 -14.60 26.71
C GLY A 266 -24.67 -14.84 27.22
N LYS A 267 -23.64 -14.59 26.39
CA LYS A 267 -22.24 -14.79 26.74
C LYS A 267 -21.46 -13.48 26.59
N ARG A 268 -20.54 -13.24 27.50
CA ARG A 268 -19.53 -12.17 27.39
C ARG A 268 -18.37 -12.70 26.57
N GLU A 269 -18.44 -12.63 25.26
CA GLU A 269 -17.28 -12.89 24.42
C GLU A 269 -16.35 -11.68 24.42
N ARG A 270 -15.15 -11.83 24.96
CA ARG A 270 -14.07 -10.85 24.80
C ARG A 270 -13.36 -11.17 23.49
N LYS A 271 -13.54 -10.32 22.49
CA LYS A 271 -12.75 -10.40 21.27
C LYS A 271 -11.35 -9.89 21.57
N LYS A 272 -10.37 -10.76 21.49
CA LYS A 272 -8.95 -10.46 21.70
C LYS A 272 -8.18 -10.70 20.42
N VAL A 273 -7.12 -9.95 20.23
CA VAL A 273 -6.14 -10.10 19.16
C VAL A 273 -4.81 -10.49 19.77
N ASN A 274 -4.26 -11.61 19.32
CA ASN A 274 -2.93 -12.03 19.72
C ASN A 274 -1.87 -11.39 18.83
N THR A 275 -0.88 -10.72 19.40
CA THR A 275 0.15 -10.00 18.66
C THR A 275 1.31 -10.87 18.19
N LYS A 276 1.30 -12.19 18.44
CA LYS A 276 2.40 -13.13 18.14
C LYS A 276 2.92 -13.02 16.71
N ASN A 277 2.03 -12.95 15.72
CA ASN A 277 2.36 -12.93 14.30
C ASN A 277 2.39 -11.51 13.70
N ILE A 278 2.01 -10.47 14.46
CA ILE A 278 2.11 -9.08 14.01
C ILE A 278 3.57 -8.67 13.92
N LEU A 279 3.96 -8.12 12.77
CA LEU A 279 5.31 -7.63 12.53
C LEU A 279 5.42 -6.15 12.93
N PHE A 280 6.29 -5.84 13.87
CA PHE A 280 6.57 -4.47 14.27
C PHE A 280 7.80 -3.95 13.52
N ILE A 281 7.65 -2.80 12.89
CA ILE A 281 8.72 -2.10 12.19
C ILE A 281 8.78 -0.68 12.76
N VAL A 282 9.90 -0.30 13.33
CA VAL A 282 10.09 1.03 13.90
C VAL A 282 11.10 1.81 13.09
N SER A 283 10.95 3.13 12.98
CA SER A 283 11.85 3.97 12.18
C SER A 283 12.16 5.30 12.83
N GLY A 284 13.36 5.82 12.55
CA GLY A 284 13.79 7.12 13.02
C GLY A 284 14.89 7.72 12.14
N ALA A 285 15.18 9.00 12.38
CA ALA A 285 16.28 9.69 11.73
C ALA A 285 17.61 9.48 12.46
N PHE A 286 17.57 9.32 13.77
CA PHE A 286 18.71 9.05 14.66
C PHE A 286 19.85 10.08 14.54
N TYR A 287 19.50 11.36 14.52
CA TYR A 287 20.52 12.42 14.49
C TYR A 287 21.44 12.34 15.70
N GLY A 288 22.76 12.38 15.44
CA GLY A 288 23.81 12.28 16.47
C GLY A 288 24.26 10.85 16.78
N LEU A 289 23.59 9.82 16.28
CA LEU A 289 24.03 8.43 16.42
C LEU A 289 25.35 8.18 15.68
N GLU A 290 25.56 8.87 14.57
CA GLU A 290 26.83 8.83 13.81
C GLU A 290 28.03 9.27 14.63
N ASP A 291 27.86 10.24 15.55
CA ASP A 291 28.94 10.71 16.42
C ASP A 291 29.29 9.66 17.52
N ILE A 292 28.30 8.93 18.01
CA ILE A 292 28.49 7.82 18.96
C ILE A 292 29.29 6.70 18.27
N ILE A 293 28.85 6.28 17.08
CA ILE A 293 29.52 5.22 16.32
C ILE A 293 30.95 5.63 15.98
N LYS A 294 31.16 6.88 15.56
CA LYS A 294 32.49 7.43 15.26
C LYS A 294 33.41 7.38 16.47
N ARG A 295 32.92 7.76 17.67
CA ARG A 295 33.71 7.65 18.93
C ARG A 295 34.10 6.22 19.21
N ARG A 296 33.18 5.25 19.09
CA ARG A 296 33.44 3.83 19.28
C ARG A 296 34.50 3.29 18.30
N LEU A 297 34.37 3.62 17.02
CA LEU A 297 35.33 3.14 15.99
C LEU A 297 36.72 3.75 16.20
N ASN A 298 36.78 5.03 16.56
CA ASN A 298 38.06 5.71 16.86
C ASN A 298 38.74 5.18 18.13
N SER A 299 37.96 4.82 19.16
CA SER A 299 38.51 4.23 20.37
C SER A 299 39.06 2.81 20.18
N GLN A 300 38.54 2.08 19.21
CA GLN A 300 39.03 0.75 18.83
C GLN A 300 40.22 0.80 17.87
N GLY A 301 40.48 1.93 17.22
CA GLY A 301 41.54 2.15 16.24
C GLY A 301 42.78 2.83 16.82
N ILE A 302 43.30 2.39 18.00
CA ILE A 302 44.62 2.82 18.51
C ILE A 302 45.68 2.15 17.67
N GLY A 303 45.99 2.72 16.50
CA GLY A 303 47.07 2.25 15.61
C GLY A 303 46.97 2.89 14.21
N PHE A 304 47.71 3.96 13.99
CA PHE A 304 48.35 4.44 12.74
C PHE A 304 47.60 4.34 11.38
N THR A 305 46.35 4.66 11.27
CA THR A 305 45.72 5.10 9.99
C THR A 305 44.45 5.87 10.25
N ALA A 306 44.59 7.07 10.79
CA ALA A 306 43.50 8.06 10.76
C ALA A 306 43.49 8.71 9.37
N ASP A 307 42.87 8.09 8.40
CA ASP A 307 42.45 8.77 7.19
C ASP A 307 41.41 9.82 7.60
N ILE A 308 41.77 11.09 7.46
CA ILE A 308 40.89 12.25 7.58
C ILE A 308 39.97 12.21 6.36
N ARG A 309 38.90 11.39 6.44
CA ARG A 309 37.84 11.41 5.45
C ARG A 309 36.96 12.64 5.68
N SER A 310 36.53 13.24 4.60
CA SER A 310 35.84 14.52 4.55
C SER A 310 34.54 14.56 5.38
N LYS A 311 34.05 15.75 5.72
CA LYS A 311 32.84 15.99 6.52
C LYS A 311 31.53 15.42 5.96
N ASP A 312 31.52 14.89 4.73
CA ASP A 312 30.34 14.36 4.05
C ASP A 312 30.05 12.87 4.34
N ASP A 313 30.97 12.14 4.97
CA ASP A 313 30.86 10.69 5.18
C ASP A 313 30.12 10.29 6.49
N ARG A 314 29.35 11.21 7.11
CA ARG A 314 28.66 10.93 8.37
C ARG A 314 27.71 9.74 8.29
N PHE A 315 27.06 9.54 7.14
CA PHE A 315 26.09 8.45 6.96
C PHE A 315 26.74 7.08 6.75
N GLU A 316 28.02 7.01 6.34
CA GLU A 316 28.75 5.76 6.25
C GLU A 316 28.92 5.11 7.64
N TYR A 317 29.09 5.93 8.69
CA TYR A 317 29.20 5.41 10.07
C TYR A 317 27.94 4.67 10.52
N LEU A 318 26.75 5.08 10.08
CA LEU A 318 25.50 4.41 10.44
C LEU A 318 25.44 2.95 9.97
N GLN A 319 26.15 2.59 8.90
CA GLN A 319 26.23 1.21 8.43
C GLN A 319 26.93 0.28 9.43
N HIS A 320 27.68 0.84 10.38
CA HIS A 320 28.40 0.12 11.44
C HIS A 320 27.65 0.15 12.79
N VAL A 321 26.37 0.50 12.80
CA VAL A 321 25.55 0.57 14.01
C VAL A 321 25.47 -0.79 14.70
N LYS A 322 25.60 -0.77 16.03
CA LYS A 322 25.44 -1.93 16.92
C LYS A 322 24.40 -1.62 18.01
N ALA A 323 23.96 -2.68 18.70
CA ALA A 323 23.04 -2.54 19.83
C ALA A 323 23.58 -1.61 20.93
N GLU A 324 24.89 -1.66 21.20
CA GLU A 324 25.59 -0.82 22.17
C GLU A 324 25.45 0.68 21.86
N ASP A 325 25.52 1.05 20.58
CA ASP A 325 25.38 2.45 20.13
C ASP A 325 23.96 2.98 20.37
N LEU A 326 22.94 2.12 20.20
CA LEU A 326 21.54 2.45 20.44
C LEU A 326 21.26 2.63 21.95
N ILE A 327 21.90 1.82 22.78
CA ILE A 327 21.82 1.95 24.25
C ILE A 327 22.50 3.27 24.68
N GLU A 328 23.68 3.58 24.14
CA GLU A 328 24.36 4.86 24.41
C GLU A 328 23.54 6.06 23.88
N TYR A 329 22.78 5.87 22.79
CA TYR A 329 21.87 6.88 22.23
C TYR A 329 20.68 7.18 23.16
N GLY A 330 20.32 6.26 24.08
CA GLY A 330 19.27 6.44 25.08
C GLY A 330 18.11 5.46 25.02
N PHE A 331 18.26 4.34 24.32
CA PHE A 331 17.28 3.26 24.35
C PHE A 331 17.56 2.28 25.50
N GLU A 332 16.50 1.72 26.08
CA GLU A 332 16.62 0.64 27.04
C GLU A 332 17.14 -0.65 26.35
N SER A 333 18.06 -1.37 27.00
CA SER A 333 18.66 -2.59 26.44
C SER A 333 17.62 -3.65 26.08
N GLU A 334 16.54 -3.74 26.86
CA GLU A 334 15.44 -4.66 26.63
C GLU A 334 14.68 -4.31 25.34
N PHE A 335 14.42 -3.02 25.09
CA PHE A 335 13.79 -2.53 23.88
C PHE A 335 14.65 -2.82 22.64
N VAL A 336 15.95 -2.55 22.71
CA VAL A 336 16.89 -2.86 21.61
C VAL A 336 16.94 -4.36 21.35
N GLY A 337 16.89 -5.19 22.39
CA GLY A 337 16.87 -6.66 22.26
C GLY A 337 15.64 -7.21 21.51
N ARG A 338 14.53 -6.43 21.43
CA ARG A 338 13.33 -6.81 20.67
C ARG A 338 13.35 -6.35 19.21
N LEU A 339 14.44 -5.70 18.78
CA LEU A 339 14.67 -5.21 17.41
C LEU A 339 15.92 -5.87 16.80
N PRO A 340 15.89 -7.19 16.56
CA PRO A 340 17.07 -7.94 16.12
C PRO A 340 17.53 -7.59 14.71
N VAL A 341 16.70 -6.92 13.91
CA VAL A 341 17.01 -6.56 12.53
C VAL A 341 17.17 -5.05 12.42
N ILE A 342 18.37 -4.60 12.10
CA ILE A 342 18.66 -3.18 11.87
C ILE A 342 18.88 -2.96 10.38
N VAL A 343 18.20 -1.96 9.82
CA VAL A 343 18.25 -1.59 8.41
C VAL A 343 18.63 -0.12 8.29
N VAL A 344 19.71 0.17 7.61
CA VAL A 344 20.19 1.54 7.40
C VAL A 344 19.87 1.98 5.98
N PHE A 345 19.32 3.18 5.86
CA PHE A 345 18.99 3.83 4.59
C PHE A 345 20.02 4.88 4.22
N ASP A 346 20.44 4.85 2.98
CA ASP A 346 21.40 5.82 2.43
C ASP A 346 20.72 7.16 2.14
N LYS A 347 21.50 8.24 2.22
CA LYS A 347 21.08 9.57 1.78
C LYS A 347 20.89 9.59 0.26
N LEU A 348 19.87 10.31 -0.19
CA LEU A 348 19.62 10.54 -1.62
C LEU A 348 20.42 11.74 -2.10
N ASP A 349 21.13 11.58 -3.22
CA ASP A 349 21.79 12.64 -3.96
C ASP A 349 20.89 13.21 -5.08
N VAL A 350 21.40 14.12 -5.89
CA VAL A 350 20.65 14.76 -6.99
C VAL A 350 20.23 13.73 -8.05
N ASP A 351 21.14 12.82 -8.39
CA ASP A 351 20.87 11.82 -9.41
C ASP A 351 19.81 10.80 -8.93
N ASP A 352 19.84 10.44 -7.64
CA ASP A 352 18.79 9.62 -7.04
C ASP A 352 17.42 10.31 -7.09
N LEU A 353 17.35 11.59 -6.73
CA LEU A 353 16.13 12.38 -6.78
C LEU A 353 15.60 12.54 -8.22
N TYR A 354 16.49 12.72 -9.18
CA TYR A 354 16.13 12.74 -10.58
C TYR A 354 15.58 11.38 -11.04
N GLN A 355 16.21 10.26 -10.68
CA GLN A 355 15.71 8.93 -11.00
C GLN A 355 14.32 8.66 -10.38
N ILE A 356 14.04 9.20 -9.19
CA ILE A 356 12.71 9.11 -8.56
C ILE A 356 11.65 9.83 -9.42
N LEU A 357 11.95 11.01 -9.97
CA LEU A 357 11.01 11.72 -10.84
C LEU A 357 10.89 11.06 -12.21
N ARG A 358 12.01 10.58 -12.76
CA ARG A 358 12.07 9.91 -14.08
C ARG A 358 11.33 8.56 -14.10
N ASN A 359 11.19 7.92 -12.94
CA ASN A 359 10.52 6.64 -12.86
C ASN A 359 9.04 6.77 -13.26
N PRO A 360 8.54 6.03 -14.28
CA PRO A 360 7.13 6.06 -14.68
C PRO A 360 6.15 5.69 -13.56
N ASN A 361 6.62 4.91 -12.55
CA ASN A 361 5.83 4.54 -11.39
C ASN A 361 5.91 5.59 -10.27
N SER A 362 6.57 6.74 -10.50
CA SER A 362 6.68 7.82 -9.49
C SER A 362 5.32 8.33 -9.08
N PRO A 363 4.94 8.21 -7.80
CA PRO A 363 3.64 8.68 -7.33
C PRO A 363 3.50 10.21 -7.43
N ILE A 364 4.63 10.94 -7.45
CA ILE A 364 4.68 12.41 -7.54
C ILE A 364 4.23 12.85 -8.92
N ILE A 365 4.90 12.35 -9.96
CA ILE A 365 4.59 12.69 -11.35
C ILE A 365 3.21 12.16 -11.76
N GLN A 366 2.90 10.90 -11.42
CA GLN A 366 1.59 10.31 -11.71
C GLN A 366 0.44 10.99 -10.96
N GLY A 367 0.70 11.47 -9.74
CA GLY A 367 -0.26 12.28 -8.99
C GLY A 367 -0.59 13.56 -9.76
N LYS A 368 0.41 14.34 -10.14
CA LYS A 368 0.21 15.60 -10.87
C LYS A 368 -0.42 15.41 -12.26
N LYS A 369 -0.04 14.37 -12.99
CA LYS A 369 -0.71 14.03 -14.26
C LYS A 369 -2.20 13.77 -14.07
N ARG A 370 -2.59 13.06 -12.99
CA ARG A 370 -4.01 12.83 -12.68
C ARG A 370 -4.74 14.08 -12.26
N ASP A 371 -4.11 14.96 -11.48
CA ASP A 371 -4.69 16.22 -11.05
C ASP A 371 -5.04 17.10 -12.25
N PHE A 372 -4.11 17.27 -13.21
CA PHE A 372 -4.34 18.03 -14.44
C PHE A 372 -5.35 17.33 -15.37
N LYS A 373 -5.29 16.00 -15.47
CA LYS A 373 -6.22 15.23 -16.30
C LYS A 373 -7.67 15.33 -15.82
N ALA A 374 -7.88 15.53 -14.50
CA ALA A 374 -9.21 15.77 -13.93
C ALA A 374 -9.86 17.06 -14.49
N TYR A 375 -9.04 18.01 -14.97
CA TYR A 375 -9.48 19.22 -15.66
C TYR A 375 -9.41 19.09 -17.21
N GLY A 376 -9.13 17.90 -17.75
CA GLY A 376 -9.01 17.67 -19.18
C GLY A 376 -7.67 18.10 -19.78
N ILE A 377 -6.66 18.38 -18.96
CA ILE A 377 -5.33 18.83 -19.38
C ILE A 377 -4.34 17.66 -19.34
N ASP A 378 -3.71 17.35 -20.48
CA ASP A 378 -2.63 16.36 -20.54
C ASP A 378 -1.30 17.00 -20.16
N LEU A 379 -0.65 16.51 -19.10
CA LEU A 379 0.59 17.03 -18.54
C LEU A 379 1.77 16.13 -18.89
N ARG A 380 2.83 16.70 -19.49
CA ARG A 380 4.07 15.99 -19.83
C ARG A 380 5.28 16.75 -19.33
N PHE A 381 6.34 16.00 -19.01
CA PHE A 381 7.59 16.55 -18.51
C PHE A 381 8.73 16.21 -19.46
N SER A 382 9.60 17.19 -19.76
CA SER A 382 10.87 16.90 -20.40
C SER A 382 11.87 16.33 -19.41
N ASP A 383 12.81 15.53 -19.89
CA ASP A 383 13.86 14.93 -19.06
C ASP A 383 14.70 16.02 -18.33
N GLY A 384 15.04 17.11 -19.02
CA GLY A 384 15.74 18.23 -18.43
C GLY A 384 14.94 18.96 -17.34
N ALA A 385 13.61 19.08 -17.49
CA ALA A 385 12.76 19.64 -16.43
C ALA A 385 12.78 18.77 -15.17
N LEU A 386 12.71 17.46 -15.31
CA LEU A 386 12.81 16.52 -14.18
C LEU A 386 14.14 16.66 -13.45
N ARG A 387 15.25 16.84 -14.17
CA ARG A 387 16.57 17.07 -13.58
C ARG A 387 16.63 18.38 -12.79
N LYS A 388 16.15 19.48 -13.37
CA LYS A 388 16.08 20.78 -12.67
C LYS A 388 15.22 20.74 -11.41
N LEU A 389 14.08 20.06 -11.46
CA LEU A 389 13.22 19.84 -10.29
C LEU A 389 13.94 19.07 -9.19
N ALA A 390 14.71 18.06 -9.55
CA ALA A 390 15.52 17.28 -8.59
C ALA A 390 16.64 18.12 -7.97
N GLU A 391 17.33 18.96 -8.75
CA GLU A 391 18.35 19.90 -8.25
C GLU A 391 17.75 20.89 -7.24
N ARG A 392 16.60 21.49 -7.55
CA ARG A 392 15.87 22.37 -6.63
C ARG A 392 15.45 21.66 -5.34
N ALA A 393 14.93 20.44 -5.45
CA ALA A 393 14.54 19.64 -4.30
C ALA A 393 15.74 19.28 -3.41
N HIS A 394 16.90 19.03 -4.01
CA HIS A 394 18.12 18.73 -3.26
C HIS A 394 18.60 19.92 -2.40
N LEU A 395 18.44 21.14 -2.89
CA LEU A 395 18.75 22.37 -2.13
C LEU A 395 17.88 22.51 -0.86
N GLU A 396 16.65 21.98 -0.87
CA GLU A 396 15.77 21.99 0.31
C GLU A 396 16.22 21.02 1.42
N ARG A 397 17.14 20.10 1.16
CA ARG A 397 17.71 19.12 2.11
C ARG A 397 16.66 18.23 2.83
N THR A 398 15.50 18.05 2.23
CA THR A 398 14.38 17.26 2.79
C THR A 398 14.23 15.90 2.12
N GLY A 399 15.20 15.48 1.28
CA GLY A 399 15.17 14.26 0.51
C GLY A 399 14.02 14.24 -0.50
N ALA A 400 13.41 13.09 -0.74
CA ALA A 400 12.31 12.97 -1.70
C ALA A 400 11.05 13.78 -1.33
N ARG A 401 10.91 14.25 -0.09
CA ARG A 401 9.82 15.18 0.27
C ARG A 401 9.96 16.52 -0.44
N GLY A 402 11.20 16.99 -0.67
CA GLY A 402 11.48 18.19 -1.43
C GLY A 402 11.02 18.13 -2.89
N LEU A 403 10.94 16.93 -3.47
CA LEU A 403 10.43 16.76 -4.83
C LEU A 403 8.96 17.20 -4.96
N VAL A 404 8.13 16.83 -3.98
CA VAL A 404 6.72 17.26 -3.97
C VAL A 404 6.64 18.78 -3.90
N SER A 405 7.37 19.39 -2.97
CA SER A 405 7.42 20.86 -2.82
C SER A 405 7.91 21.56 -4.08
N SER A 406 8.97 21.03 -4.71
CA SER A 406 9.55 21.59 -5.93
C SER A 406 8.56 21.55 -7.11
N VAL A 407 7.89 20.42 -7.32
CA VAL A 407 6.89 20.26 -8.38
C VAL A 407 5.66 21.14 -8.12
N GLU A 408 5.18 21.19 -6.88
CA GLU A 408 4.04 22.05 -6.49
C GLU A 408 4.32 23.53 -6.75
N LYS A 409 5.48 24.04 -6.32
CA LYS A 409 5.85 25.46 -6.52
C LYS A 409 5.86 25.87 -7.98
N VAL A 410 6.30 24.98 -8.86
CA VAL A 410 6.36 25.24 -10.31
C VAL A 410 4.98 25.19 -10.95
N LEU A 411 4.13 24.23 -10.56
CA LEU A 411 2.85 23.96 -11.25
C LEU A 411 1.65 24.70 -10.66
N LEU A 412 1.74 25.24 -9.44
CA LEU A 412 0.62 25.89 -8.74
C LEU A 412 -0.09 26.98 -9.57
N GLY A 413 0.68 27.83 -10.25
CA GLY A 413 0.14 28.89 -11.11
C GLY A 413 -0.66 28.34 -12.28
N PHE A 414 -0.15 27.27 -12.91
CA PHE A 414 -0.79 26.59 -14.03
C PHE A 414 -2.07 25.84 -13.58
N GLU A 415 -1.99 25.11 -12.48
CA GLU A 415 -3.13 24.39 -11.91
C GLU A 415 -4.29 25.34 -11.55
N LYS A 416 -3.98 26.54 -11.10
CA LYS A 416 -4.98 27.59 -10.80
C LYS A 416 -5.61 28.21 -12.04
N LYS A 417 -4.83 28.45 -13.10
CA LYS A 417 -5.26 29.28 -14.25
C LYS A 417 -5.79 28.48 -15.43
N LEU A 418 -5.12 27.38 -15.79
CA LEU A 418 -5.43 26.61 -17.00
C LEU A 418 -6.83 26.00 -17.03
N PRO A 419 -7.43 25.52 -15.91
CA PRO A 419 -8.80 24.99 -15.94
C PRO A 419 -9.86 25.97 -16.44
N SER A 420 -9.58 27.29 -16.38
CA SER A 420 -10.47 28.35 -16.88
C SER A 420 -10.17 28.77 -18.33
N THR A 421 -9.32 28.04 -19.03
CA THR A 421 -8.90 28.30 -20.42
C THR A 421 -9.28 27.16 -21.35
N THR A 422 -9.00 27.31 -22.65
CA THR A 422 -9.18 26.28 -23.68
C THR A 422 -7.97 25.35 -23.82
N VAL A 423 -6.92 25.54 -23.03
CA VAL A 423 -5.68 24.77 -23.09
C VAL A 423 -5.93 23.35 -22.59
N SER A 424 -5.70 22.35 -23.46
CA SER A 424 -5.92 20.94 -23.18
C SER A 424 -4.63 20.14 -22.93
N PHE A 425 -3.46 20.76 -23.03
CA PHE A 425 -2.17 20.11 -22.80
C PHE A 425 -1.13 21.08 -22.23
N LEU A 426 -0.16 20.58 -21.47
CA LEU A 426 0.95 21.36 -20.92
C LEU A 426 2.25 20.55 -20.98
N ALA A 427 3.31 21.12 -21.55
CA ALA A 427 4.66 20.60 -21.50
C ALA A 427 5.47 21.33 -20.42
N VAL A 428 5.94 20.61 -19.43
CA VAL A 428 6.86 21.14 -18.41
C VAL A 428 8.28 21.00 -18.94
N THR A 429 8.81 22.10 -19.46
CA THR A 429 10.17 22.21 -19.99
C THR A 429 11.12 22.82 -18.96
N GLU A 430 12.42 22.81 -19.24
CA GLU A 430 13.43 23.47 -18.41
C GLU A 430 13.16 24.97 -18.26
N GLU A 431 12.70 25.62 -19.34
CA GLU A 431 12.35 27.03 -19.35
C GLU A 431 11.18 27.32 -18.39
N LEU A 432 10.13 26.47 -18.45
CA LEU A 432 8.99 26.59 -17.54
C LEU A 432 9.41 26.40 -16.08
N VAL A 433 10.32 25.47 -15.79
CA VAL A 433 10.84 25.30 -14.42
C VAL A 433 11.60 26.53 -13.97
N ASP A 434 12.41 27.18 -14.84
CA ASP A 434 13.20 28.36 -14.47
C ASP A 434 12.35 29.62 -14.27
N ASP A 435 11.41 29.88 -15.17
CA ASP A 435 10.47 31.01 -15.12
C ASP A 435 9.00 30.53 -15.28
N PRO A 436 8.38 30.03 -14.20
CA PRO A 436 7.00 29.55 -14.27
C PRO A 436 5.98 30.66 -14.56
N GLU A 437 6.19 31.84 -13.99
CA GLU A 437 5.23 32.95 -14.13
C GLU A 437 5.27 33.56 -15.53
N GLY A 438 6.47 33.85 -16.07
CA GLY A 438 6.60 34.36 -17.43
C GLY A 438 6.14 33.35 -18.50
N THR A 439 6.39 32.05 -18.29
CA THR A 439 5.92 31.02 -19.21
C THR A 439 4.39 30.89 -19.16
N LEU A 440 3.79 30.96 -17.99
CA LEU A 440 2.33 30.96 -17.83
C LEU A 440 1.70 32.16 -18.54
N GLN A 441 2.28 33.34 -18.39
CA GLN A 441 1.78 34.57 -19.04
C GLN A 441 1.82 34.41 -20.57
N ARG A 442 2.95 33.96 -21.13
CA ARG A 442 3.09 33.72 -22.59
C ARG A 442 2.10 32.68 -23.11
N LEU A 443 1.85 31.62 -22.35
CA LEU A 443 0.87 30.59 -22.69
C LEU A 443 -0.56 31.15 -22.70
N LEU A 444 -0.89 32.04 -21.77
CA LEU A 444 -2.23 32.66 -21.68
C LEU A 444 -2.44 33.75 -22.75
N GLU A 445 -1.38 34.45 -23.17
CA GLU A 445 -1.43 35.47 -24.24
C GLU A 445 -1.62 34.84 -25.62
N ASP A 446 -0.97 33.70 -25.90
CA ASP A 446 -1.07 32.99 -27.18
C ASP A 446 -1.15 31.44 -26.97
N PRO A 447 -2.33 30.91 -26.60
CA PRO A 447 -2.52 29.49 -26.33
C PRO A 447 -2.37 28.59 -27.58
N ASP A 448 -2.65 29.13 -28.76
CA ASP A 448 -2.64 28.39 -30.03
C ASP A 448 -1.28 28.39 -30.73
N ASN A 449 -0.25 28.97 -30.12
CA ASN A 449 1.10 29.00 -30.67
C ASN A 449 1.63 27.60 -30.94
N PRO A 450 2.08 27.32 -32.19
CA PRO A 450 2.62 26.00 -32.58
C PRO A 450 3.77 25.51 -31.68
N TYR A 451 4.51 26.44 -31.07
CA TYR A 451 5.60 26.15 -30.12
C TYR A 451 5.15 25.23 -28.97
N TRP A 452 3.99 25.51 -28.35
CA TRP A 452 3.50 24.72 -27.23
C TRP A 452 3.21 23.28 -27.64
N LYS A 453 2.62 23.10 -28.82
CA LYS A 453 2.31 21.77 -29.38
C LYS A 453 3.59 21.01 -29.73
N GLU A 454 4.59 21.68 -30.28
CA GLU A 454 5.89 21.08 -30.58
C GLU A 454 6.60 20.59 -29.31
N GLN A 455 6.68 21.45 -28.28
CA GLN A 455 7.26 21.07 -26.98
C GLN A 455 6.51 19.89 -26.34
N PHE A 456 5.19 19.88 -26.41
CA PHE A 456 4.40 18.79 -25.90
C PHE A 456 4.68 17.46 -26.64
N GLN A 457 4.76 17.47 -27.95
CA GLN A 457 5.08 16.29 -28.75
C GLN A 457 6.49 15.77 -28.44
N ARG A 458 7.45 16.67 -28.26
CA ARG A 458 8.80 16.32 -27.85
C ARG A 458 8.82 15.62 -26.48
N CYS A 459 8.17 16.19 -25.47
CA CYS A 459 8.09 15.59 -24.14
C CYS A 459 7.38 14.22 -24.18
N LEU A 460 6.33 14.07 -25.00
CA LEU A 460 5.63 12.82 -25.18
C LEU A 460 6.53 11.74 -25.82
N GLN A 461 7.35 12.13 -26.79
CA GLN A 461 8.29 11.22 -27.45
C GLN A 461 9.40 10.77 -26.47
N GLU A 462 9.98 11.69 -25.70
CA GLU A 462 10.98 11.39 -24.67
C GLU A 462 10.40 10.41 -23.62
N GLU A 463 9.19 10.66 -23.16
CA GLU A 463 8.50 9.76 -22.22
C GLU A 463 8.24 8.37 -22.82
N ARG A 464 7.82 8.32 -24.10
CA ARG A 464 7.56 7.06 -24.79
C ARG A 464 8.81 6.20 -24.89
N GLU A 465 9.94 6.78 -25.20
CA GLU A 465 11.23 6.08 -25.29
C GLU A 465 11.63 5.49 -23.92
N ILE A 466 11.55 6.29 -22.86
CA ILE A 466 11.87 5.86 -21.49
C ILE A 466 10.97 4.70 -21.05
N VAL A 467 9.64 4.85 -21.22
CA VAL A 467 8.69 3.82 -20.79
C VAL A 467 8.86 2.54 -21.61
N THR A 468 9.09 2.65 -22.92
CA THR A 468 9.30 1.48 -23.79
C THR A 468 10.55 0.71 -23.38
N GLU A 469 11.64 1.41 -23.05
CA GLU A 469 12.88 0.78 -22.58
C GLU A 469 12.66 0.04 -21.24
N MET A 470 11.94 0.64 -20.31
CA MET A 470 11.63 0.01 -19.02
C MET A 470 10.68 -1.21 -19.18
N VAL A 471 9.68 -1.11 -20.04
CA VAL A 471 8.79 -2.25 -20.37
C VAL A 471 9.59 -3.38 -21.02
N ARG A 472 10.52 -3.07 -21.92
CA ARG A 472 11.41 -4.06 -22.58
C ARG A 472 12.31 -4.76 -21.56
N ALA A 473 12.93 -4.02 -20.65
CA ALA A 473 13.76 -4.60 -19.58
C ALA A 473 12.93 -5.55 -18.71
N ARG A 474 11.71 -5.15 -18.37
CA ARG A 474 10.77 -5.98 -17.60
C ARG A 474 10.33 -7.23 -18.37
N ALA A 475 10.03 -7.11 -19.64
CA ALA A 475 9.67 -8.24 -20.51
C ALA A 475 10.80 -9.29 -20.56
N GLN A 476 12.06 -8.86 -20.61
CA GLN A 476 13.21 -9.76 -20.54
C GLN A 476 13.27 -10.54 -19.22
N ASP A 477 12.94 -9.91 -18.08
CA ASP A 477 12.89 -10.60 -16.79
C ASP A 477 11.76 -11.63 -16.74
N TYR A 478 10.59 -11.31 -17.28
CA TYR A 478 9.49 -12.27 -17.42
C TYR A 478 9.87 -13.44 -18.34
N THR A 479 10.54 -13.17 -19.45
CA THR A 479 11.04 -14.23 -20.36
C THR A 479 12.01 -15.17 -19.64
N ARG A 480 12.94 -14.65 -18.85
CA ARG A 480 13.89 -15.47 -18.07
C ARG A 480 13.21 -16.33 -17.00
N ARG A 481 12.17 -15.80 -16.35
CA ARG A 481 11.50 -16.48 -15.22
C ARG A 481 10.40 -17.45 -15.63
N LEU A 482 9.62 -17.11 -16.66
CA LEU A 482 8.42 -17.82 -17.07
C LEU A 482 8.54 -18.50 -18.43
N GLY A 483 9.63 -18.22 -19.20
CA GLY A 483 9.82 -18.74 -20.55
C GLY A 483 8.87 -18.14 -21.60
N GLU A 484 8.16 -17.05 -21.25
CA GLU A 484 7.25 -16.37 -22.17
C GLU A 484 8.02 -15.38 -23.07
N THR A 485 7.78 -15.43 -24.37
CA THR A 485 8.34 -14.47 -25.34
C THR A 485 7.43 -13.27 -25.52
N PHE A 486 8.01 -12.08 -25.65
CA PHE A 486 7.30 -10.83 -25.89
C PHE A 486 7.72 -10.25 -27.24
N SER A 487 6.75 -10.07 -28.14
CA SER A 487 6.99 -9.37 -29.40
C SER A 487 7.24 -7.87 -29.16
N GLU A 488 7.98 -7.21 -30.03
CA GLU A 488 8.18 -5.76 -29.98
C GLU A 488 6.82 -5.00 -30.07
N ARG A 489 5.85 -5.57 -30.76
CA ARG A 489 4.50 -5.01 -30.86
C ARG A 489 3.76 -5.04 -29.51
N ARG A 490 3.90 -6.13 -28.76
CA ARG A 490 3.32 -6.27 -27.42
C ARG A 490 4.00 -5.34 -26.41
N ILE A 491 5.32 -5.17 -26.51
CA ILE A 491 6.09 -4.21 -25.71
C ILE A 491 5.59 -2.78 -25.97
N ALA A 492 5.44 -2.39 -27.24
CA ALA A 492 4.94 -1.07 -27.62
C ALA A 492 3.48 -0.84 -27.15
N CYS A 493 2.64 -1.86 -27.24
CA CYS A 493 1.26 -1.82 -26.74
C CYS A 493 1.21 -1.58 -25.23
N LEU A 494 1.99 -2.32 -24.45
CA LEU A 494 2.08 -2.13 -22.99
C LEU A 494 2.63 -0.75 -22.63
N ALA A 495 3.66 -0.28 -23.33
CA ALA A 495 4.23 1.05 -23.11
C ALA A 495 3.17 2.15 -23.35
N GLU A 496 2.44 2.07 -24.45
CA GLU A 496 1.37 3.04 -24.75
C GLU A 496 0.24 2.98 -23.72
N TYR A 497 -0.12 1.78 -23.24
CA TYR A 497 -1.12 1.61 -22.19
C TYR A 497 -0.70 2.29 -20.87
N VAL A 498 0.58 2.15 -20.48
CA VAL A 498 1.14 2.84 -19.31
C VAL A 498 1.15 4.35 -19.50
N ILE A 499 1.56 4.86 -20.67
CA ILE A 499 1.63 6.30 -20.97
C ILE A 499 0.25 6.96 -20.94
N ARG A 500 -0.81 6.28 -21.40
CA ARG A 500 -2.19 6.75 -21.32
C ARG A 500 -2.75 6.77 -19.89
N GLY A 501 -1.98 6.27 -18.92
CA GLY A 501 -2.35 6.22 -17.50
C GLY A 501 -3.29 5.06 -17.15
N GLY A 502 -3.34 4.01 -17.98
CA GLY A 502 -4.14 2.81 -17.73
C GLY A 502 -3.65 2.00 -16.53
N ALA A 503 -2.34 1.92 -16.34
CA ALA A 503 -1.72 1.19 -15.21
C ALA A 503 -0.26 1.63 -15.00
N ASP A 504 0.32 1.26 -13.84
CA ASP A 504 1.78 1.19 -13.69
C ASP A 504 2.34 -0.05 -14.42
N ILE A 505 3.65 -0.08 -14.67
CA ILE A 505 4.30 -1.16 -15.42
C ILE A 505 3.99 -2.55 -14.83
N PRO A 506 4.15 -2.81 -13.52
CA PRO A 506 3.82 -4.10 -12.94
C PRO A 506 2.37 -4.53 -13.19
N LYS A 507 1.44 -3.60 -13.01
CA LYS A 507 0.01 -3.87 -13.21
C LYS A 507 -0.31 -4.13 -14.68
N ALA A 508 0.35 -3.44 -15.61
CA ALA A 508 0.18 -3.71 -17.05
C ALA A 508 0.57 -5.16 -17.39
N PHE A 509 1.65 -5.69 -16.81
CA PHE A 509 2.03 -7.10 -16.98
C PHE A 509 1.07 -8.07 -16.29
N GLU A 510 0.53 -7.71 -15.11
CA GLU A 510 -0.51 -8.51 -14.45
C GLU A 510 -1.80 -8.58 -15.31
N GLU A 511 -2.22 -7.46 -15.90
CA GLU A 511 -3.38 -7.42 -16.80
C GLU A 511 -3.12 -8.23 -18.09
N LEU A 512 -1.91 -8.18 -18.63
CA LEU A 512 -1.52 -9.02 -19.76
C LEU A 512 -1.59 -10.52 -19.41
N THR A 513 -1.10 -10.90 -18.23
CA THR A 513 -1.18 -12.29 -17.75
C THR A 513 -2.63 -12.74 -17.57
N LYS A 514 -3.52 -11.86 -17.08
CA LYS A 514 -4.97 -12.14 -17.02
C LYS A 514 -5.57 -12.32 -18.40
N LEU A 515 -5.19 -11.46 -19.36
CA LEU A 515 -5.64 -11.56 -20.74
C LEU A 515 -5.25 -12.91 -21.37
N GLN A 516 -4.01 -13.35 -21.18
CA GLN A 516 -3.55 -14.65 -21.68
C GLN A 516 -4.34 -15.82 -21.06
N ARG A 517 -4.69 -15.74 -19.76
CA ARG A 517 -5.55 -16.74 -19.13
C ARG A 517 -6.96 -16.75 -19.71
N ILE A 518 -7.51 -15.58 -20.05
CA ILE A 518 -8.82 -15.45 -20.70
C ILE A 518 -8.76 -16.09 -22.10
N ILE A 519 -7.71 -15.83 -22.89
CA ILE A 519 -7.53 -16.42 -24.21
C ILE A 519 -7.50 -17.96 -24.10
N ARG A 520 -6.62 -18.53 -23.25
CA ARG A 520 -6.52 -19.97 -23.04
C ARG A 520 -7.82 -20.61 -22.53
N PHE A 521 -8.59 -19.87 -21.72
CA PHE A 521 -9.90 -20.32 -21.26
C PHE A 521 -10.89 -20.46 -22.44
N HIS A 522 -10.94 -19.46 -23.34
CA HIS A 522 -11.83 -19.49 -24.49
C HIS A 522 -11.41 -20.53 -25.54
N GLU A 523 -10.11 -20.75 -25.77
CA GLU A 523 -9.58 -21.85 -26.60
C GLU A 523 -10.06 -23.21 -26.09
N ARG A 524 -9.92 -23.46 -24.77
CA ARG A 524 -10.37 -24.71 -24.14
C ARG A 524 -11.88 -24.88 -24.23
N ARG A 525 -12.66 -23.83 -23.89
CA ARG A 525 -14.12 -23.85 -23.95
C ARG A 525 -14.64 -24.10 -25.37
N PHE A 526 -13.96 -23.57 -26.38
CA PHE A 526 -14.30 -23.82 -27.78
C PHE A 526 -14.09 -25.28 -28.14
N TYR A 527 -12.97 -25.88 -27.72
CA TYR A 527 -12.71 -27.31 -27.89
C TYR A 527 -13.77 -28.18 -27.18
N GLU A 528 -14.09 -27.88 -25.93
CA GLU A 528 -15.11 -28.62 -25.17
C GLU A 528 -16.51 -28.56 -25.80
N LYS A 529 -16.83 -27.45 -26.49
CA LYS A 529 -18.16 -27.24 -27.11
C LYS A 529 -18.29 -27.82 -28.51
N TYR A 530 -17.22 -27.75 -29.30
CA TYR A 530 -17.28 -28.05 -30.75
C TYR A 530 -16.35 -29.18 -31.18
N ASP A 531 -15.52 -29.72 -30.32
CA ASP A 531 -14.47 -30.72 -30.60
C ASP A 531 -13.46 -30.27 -31.69
N LEU A 532 -13.28 -28.95 -31.85
CA LEU A 532 -12.35 -28.31 -32.76
C LEU A 532 -11.29 -27.56 -31.94
N ARG A 533 -10.02 -27.84 -32.16
CA ARG A 533 -8.92 -27.19 -31.48
C ARG A 533 -8.54 -25.89 -32.19
N VAL A 534 -8.71 -24.78 -31.51
CA VAL A 534 -8.33 -23.46 -31.99
C VAL A 534 -7.20 -22.92 -31.11
N THR A 535 -6.16 -22.35 -31.75
CA THR A 535 -5.07 -21.66 -31.09
C THR A 535 -4.82 -20.32 -31.76
N PHE A 536 -4.50 -19.28 -30.94
CA PHE A 536 -4.13 -17.98 -31.46
C PHE A 536 -2.61 -17.91 -31.64
N ASP A 537 -2.14 -17.46 -32.82
CA ASP A 537 -0.73 -17.17 -33.03
C ASP A 537 -0.27 -15.93 -32.24
N GLU A 538 1.04 -15.66 -32.19
CA GLU A 538 1.58 -14.49 -31.50
C GLU A 538 1.00 -13.18 -32.03
N GLY A 539 0.80 -13.07 -33.33
CA GLY A 539 0.23 -11.87 -33.96
C GLY A 539 -1.23 -11.64 -33.57
N ALA A 540 -2.01 -12.71 -33.43
CA ALA A 540 -3.40 -12.63 -32.94
C ALA A 540 -3.44 -12.22 -31.46
N VAL A 541 -2.56 -12.79 -30.64
CA VAL A 541 -2.46 -12.40 -29.22
C VAL A 541 -2.06 -10.94 -29.07
N ASP A 542 -1.14 -10.46 -29.89
CA ASP A 542 -0.73 -9.05 -29.89
C ASP A 542 -1.90 -8.14 -30.27
N ARG A 543 -2.67 -8.52 -31.32
CA ARG A 543 -3.82 -7.73 -31.76
C ARG A 543 -4.97 -7.74 -30.74
N ILE A 544 -5.20 -8.87 -30.08
CA ILE A 544 -6.17 -8.97 -28.97
C ILE A 544 -5.73 -8.06 -27.81
N ALA A 545 -4.43 -8.01 -27.50
CA ALA A 545 -3.89 -7.12 -26.48
C ALA A 545 -4.08 -5.64 -26.84
N GLU A 546 -3.84 -5.24 -28.10
CA GLU A 546 -4.11 -3.88 -28.57
C GLU A 546 -5.59 -3.51 -28.40
N LYS A 547 -6.52 -4.38 -28.84
CA LYS A 547 -7.95 -4.15 -28.67
C LYS A 547 -8.35 -4.01 -27.19
N ALA A 548 -7.79 -4.85 -26.33
CA ALA A 548 -8.09 -4.84 -24.89
C ALA A 548 -7.56 -3.58 -24.19
N PHE A 549 -6.31 -3.18 -24.47
CA PHE A 549 -5.61 -2.14 -23.71
C PHE A 549 -5.71 -0.75 -24.34
N LEU A 550 -5.74 -0.66 -25.67
CA LEU A 550 -5.74 0.63 -26.37
C LEU A 550 -7.11 1.03 -26.91
N GLU A 551 -7.94 0.07 -27.29
CA GLU A 551 -9.31 0.28 -27.78
C GLU A 551 -10.37 0.03 -26.70
N GLU A 552 -9.95 -0.38 -25.48
CA GLU A 552 -10.81 -0.63 -24.31
C GLU A 552 -11.93 -1.66 -24.55
N VAL A 553 -11.71 -2.60 -25.46
CA VAL A 553 -12.69 -3.63 -25.79
C VAL A 553 -12.68 -4.74 -24.72
N PRO A 554 -13.83 -5.12 -24.11
CA PRO A 554 -13.89 -6.17 -23.10
C PRO A 554 -13.46 -7.54 -23.65
N PRO A 555 -12.31 -8.13 -23.21
CA PRO A 555 -11.72 -9.30 -23.88
C PRO A 555 -12.62 -10.54 -23.88
N ARG A 556 -13.35 -10.78 -22.79
CA ARG A 556 -14.22 -11.97 -22.69
C ARG A 556 -15.32 -11.99 -23.73
N ARG A 557 -16.04 -10.89 -23.84
CA ARG A 557 -17.13 -10.76 -24.79
C ARG A 557 -16.62 -10.79 -26.24
N PHE A 558 -15.53 -10.06 -26.49
CA PHE A 558 -14.91 -10.01 -27.80
C PHE A 558 -14.46 -11.40 -28.28
N LEU A 559 -13.78 -12.18 -27.44
CA LEU A 559 -13.32 -13.53 -27.78
C LEU A 559 -14.48 -14.51 -27.99
N GLU A 560 -15.55 -14.39 -27.21
CA GLU A 560 -16.75 -15.20 -27.40
C GLU A 560 -17.40 -14.90 -28.76
N GLU A 561 -17.64 -13.64 -29.08
CA GLU A 561 -18.20 -13.19 -30.39
C GLU A 561 -17.28 -13.60 -31.57
N LEU A 562 -15.95 -13.45 -31.42
CA LEU A 562 -14.98 -13.83 -32.46
C LEU A 562 -15.01 -15.34 -32.73
N LEU A 563 -14.99 -16.16 -31.72
CA LEU A 563 -14.97 -17.62 -31.88
C LEU A 563 -16.31 -18.16 -32.39
N ASP A 564 -17.44 -17.63 -31.92
CA ASP A 564 -18.77 -17.99 -32.43
C ASP A 564 -18.92 -17.62 -33.92
N ASN A 565 -18.32 -16.48 -34.37
CA ASN A 565 -18.29 -16.11 -35.79
C ASN A 565 -17.37 -17.03 -36.62
N CYS A 566 -16.31 -17.57 -36.01
CA CYS A 566 -15.39 -18.48 -36.71
C CYS A 566 -15.93 -19.92 -36.83
N GLU A 567 -16.78 -20.36 -35.89
CA GLU A 567 -17.24 -21.76 -35.81
C GLU A 567 -17.80 -22.31 -37.09
N PRO A 568 -18.77 -21.67 -37.79
CA PRO A 568 -19.39 -22.26 -38.96
C PRO A 568 -18.39 -22.52 -40.12
N GLY A 569 -17.42 -21.60 -40.29
CA GLY A 569 -16.38 -21.75 -41.32
C GLY A 569 -15.37 -22.85 -41.00
N LEU A 570 -14.93 -22.92 -39.72
CA LEU A 570 -13.99 -23.95 -39.24
C LEU A 570 -14.62 -25.35 -39.30
N ARG A 571 -15.89 -25.46 -38.95
CA ARG A 571 -16.65 -26.71 -39.05
C ARG A 571 -16.82 -27.18 -40.49
N LEU A 572 -17.09 -26.26 -41.43
CA LEU A 572 -17.15 -26.61 -42.85
C LEU A 572 -15.83 -27.19 -43.36
N ILE A 573 -14.69 -26.63 -42.93
CA ILE A 573 -13.36 -27.15 -43.29
C ILE A 573 -13.15 -28.51 -42.67
N HIS A 574 -13.45 -28.70 -41.40
CA HIS A 574 -13.34 -29.97 -40.67
C HIS A 574 -14.14 -31.07 -41.37
N ASP A 575 -15.42 -30.84 -41.66
CA ASP A 575 -16.31 -31.82 -42.31
C ASP A 575 -15.82 -32.27 -43.69
N LYS A 576 -15.02 -31.43 -44.36
CA LYS A 576 -14.50 -31.74 -45.70
C LYS A 576 -13.09 -32.33 -45.69
N THR A 577 -12.25 -31.93 -44.73
CA THR A 577 -10.82 -32.26 -44.74
C THR A 577 -10.39 -33.17 -43.59
N GLY A 578 -11.23 -33.29 -42.55
CA GLY A 578 -10.88 -33.98 -41.32
C GLY A 578 -9.86 -33.24 -40.45
N GLN A 579 -9.65 -31.95 -40.69
CA GLN A 579 -8.70 -31.15 -39.91
C GLN A 579 -9.34 -30.68 -38.61
N ASP A 580 -8.71 -30.99 -37.49
CA ASP A 580 -9.20 -30.69 -36.13
C ASP A 580 -8.50 -29.49 -35.48
N GLU A 581 -7.34 -29.08 -36.02
CA GLU A 581 -6.52 -28.01 -35.43
C GLU A 581 -6.45 -26.79 -36.38
N PHE A 582 -6.76 -25.62 -35.83
CA PHE A 582 -6.80 -24.35 -36.55
C PHE A 582 -6.01 -23.27 -35.81
N ILE A 583 -5.20 -22.52 -36.59
CA ILE A 583 -4.45 -21.38 -36.07
C ILE A 583 -5.12 -20.10 -36.53
N LEU A 584 -5.59 -19.31 -35.58
CA LEU A 584 -6.15 -17.98 -35.81
C LEU A 584 -5.05 -16.92 -35.80
N THR A 585 -4.93 -16.17 -36.88
CA THR A 585 -3.93 -15.11 -37.06
C THR A 585 -4.50 -13.74 -36.70
N ALA A 586 -3.68 -12.68 -36.69
CA ALA A 586 -4.13 -11.31 -36.51
C ALA A 586 -5.26 -10.90 -37.47
N GLN A 587 -5.28 -11.42 -38.71
CA GLN A 587 -6.35 -11.17 -39.66
C GLN A 587 -7.69 -11.76 -39.22
N ALA A 588 -7.69 -12.92 -38.55
CA ALA A 588 -8.91 -13.51 -37.98
C ALA A 588 -9.50 -12.60 -36.87
N VAL A 589 -8.64 -11.90 -36.12
CA VAL A 589 -9.05 -10.96 -35.06
C VAL A 589 -9.65 -9.67 -35.60
N ASP A 590 -9.14 -9.18 -36.74
CA ASP A 590 -9.62 -7.92 -37.35
C ASP A 590 -10.78 -8.13 -38.35
N SER A 591 -10.74 -9.20 -39.16
CA SER A 591 -11.71 -9.49 -40.21
C SER A 591 -11.97 -11.00 -40.32
N PRO A 592 -12.74 -11.59 -39.36
CA PRO A 592 -12.96 -13.04 -39.31
C PRO A 592 -13.60 -13.61 -40.59
N GLU A 593 -14.50 -12.89 -41.23
CA GLU A 593 -15.17 -13.32 -42.47
C GLU A 593 -14.20 -13.44 -43.64
N GLU A 594 -13.31 -12.47 -43.82
CA GLU A 594 -12.29 -12.49 -44.87
C GLU A 594 -11.27 -13.61 -44.64
N PHE A 595 -10.85 -13.78 -43.37
CA PHE A 595 -9.95 -14.84 -42.99
C PHE A 595 -10.52 -16.22 -43.28
N LEU A 596 -11.77 -16.48 -42.91
CA LEU A 596 -12.46 -17.73 -43.18
C LEU A 596 -12.65 -17.95 -44.69
N SER A 597 -13.06 -16.92 -45.43
CA SER A 597 -13.23 -17.00 -46.87
C SER A 597 -11.93 -17.37 -47.59
N ARG A 598 -10.80 -16.81 -47.15
CA ARG A 598 -9.47 -17.16 -47.68
C ARG A 598 -9.10 -18.60 -47.32
N MET A 599 -9.25 -18.98 -46.07
CA MET A 599 -8.96 -20.32 -45.56
C MET A 599 -9.76 -21.36 -46.31
N ILE A 600 -11.06 -21.15 -46.49
CA ILE A 600 -11.93 -22.03 -47.26
C ILE A 600 -11.44 -22.17 -48.71
N LYS A 601 -11.10 -21.06 -49.38
CA LYS A 601 -10.56 -21.08 -50.74
C LYS A 601 -9.25 -21.83 -50.87
N GLU A 602 -8.33 -21.64 -49.95
CA GLU A 602 -7.02 -22.33 -49.91
C GLU A 602 -7.17 -23.85 -49.69
N TYR A 603 -8.10 -24.27 -48.85
CA TYR A 603 -8.39 -25.70 -48.66
C TYR A 603 -9.13 -26.32 -49.83
N TYR A 604 -10.08 -25.59 -50.47
CA TYR A 604 -10.73 -26.07 -51.67
C TYR A 604 -9.80 -26.11 -52.90
N ALA A 605 -8.75 -25.30 -52.96
CA ALA A 605 -7.76 -25.33 -54.04
C ALA A 605 -6.76 -26.48 -53.94
N ARG A 606 -6.67 -27.15 -52.76
CA ARG A 606 -5.77 -28.29 -52.53
C ARG A 606 -6.42 -29.64 -52.85
N PHE A 607 -7.71 -29.65 -53.04
CA PHE A 607 -8.51 -30.83 -53.41
C PHE A 607 -9.13 -30.60 -54.83
#